data_c55b26c7146d130bce5395ffa22551d1
#
_entry.id   c55b26c7146d130bce5395ffa22551d1
#
_cell.length_a   1.000
_cell.length_b   1.000
_cell.length_c   1.000
_cell.angle_alpha   90.00
_cell.angle_beta   90.00
_cell.angle_gamma   90.00
#
_symmetry.space_group_name_H-M   'P 1'
#
loop_
_entity.id
_entity.type
_entity.pdbx_description
1 polymer ?
#
loop_
_entity_poly.entity_id
_entity_poly.type
_entity_poly.pdbx_seq_one_letter_code
_entity_poly.pdbx_strand_id
1 'polypeptide(L)'
;CIRDRCPPQPLNDVTTVVFAGDHGIASNGVSAYPTDVSVQMASNIESGGAAVSVLAKRAGTSVRVIDVSLNSGSEADTHICDGSGSIDREDAMSRDEYRRALQVGIDAADREIDSGVDLLIAGDLGIGNTTPAAALIGALTNTEPVVVVGRGTGIDDNGWKRKTAAIRDAMYRVHNIHDEPASVLQFISSPDITAMVGFLAQAAVRRTPVILDGIVMCAAALVAEKLAPGAKQWWVAGHRSVEPAQKIALRELELTPVVDLGMRLGEGSGAVVTLMIVNAAVDIIRNMATFDEAGVSTAADAEDSGAEDSPAEAPGAEE
;
A
#
# COMPACT_ATOMS: atom_id res chain seq x y z
N CYS A 1 4.75 -17.59 6.66
CA CYS A 1 3.69 -18.13 7.51
C CYS A 1 2.87 -17.01 8.06
N ILE A 2 1.89 -16.57 7.30
CA ILE A 2 0.99 -15.58 7.80
C ILE A 2 0.13 -16.24 8.87
N ARG A 3 0.46 -15.93 10.07
CA ARG A 3 -0.10 -16.16 11.40
C ARG A 3 -0.77 -17.50 11.75
N ASP A 4 -1.50 -18.15 10.84
CA ASP A 4 -2.34 -19.28 11.22
C ASP A 4 -2.16 -20.53 10.35
N ARG A 5 -1.31 -20.48 9.33
CA ARG A 5 -1.09 -21.61 8.41
C ARG A 5 0.40 -21.82 8.15
N CYS A 6 0.95 -22.83 8.76
CA CYS A 6 2.31 -23.28 8.49
C CYS A 6 2.26 -24.77 8.14
N PRO A 7 2.77 -25.23 7.00
CA PRO A 7 3.44 -24.45 5.94
C PRO A 7 2.45 -23.51 5.23
N PRO A 8 2.93 -22.39 4.65
CA PRO A 8 2.08 -21.46 3.92
C PRO A 8 1.43 -22.16 2.73
N GLN A 9 0.20 -21.79 2.42
CA GLN A 9 -0.47 -22.27 1.21
C GLN A 9 0.07 -21.54 -0.02
N PRO A 10 0.01 -22.11 -1.23
CA PRO A 10 0.29 -21.38 -2.46
C PRO A 10 -0.64 -20.16 -2.56
N LEU A 11 -0.15 -19.08 -3.14
CA LEU A 11 -0.97 -17.93 -3.48
C LEU A 11 -1.44 -18.10 -4.93
N ASN A 12 -2.54 -18.82 -5.11
CA ASN A 12 -3.07 -19.16 -6.43
C ASN A 12 -3.95 -18.05 -7.00
N ASP A 13 -4.75 -17.43 -6.14
CA ASP A 13 -5.70 -16.40 -6.51
C ASP A 13 -5.36 -15.07 -5.84
N VAL A 14 -4.81 -14.16 -6.64
CA VAL A 14 -4.42 -12.81 -6.21
C VAL A 14 -5.17 -11.79 -7.07
N THR A 15 -5.76 -10.80 -6.44
CA THR A 15 -6.43 -9.69 -7.14
C THR A 15 -5.82 -8.35 -6.75
N THR A 16 -5.56 -7.54 -7.78
CA THR A 16 -5.18 -6.14 -7.64
C THR A 16 -6.42 -5.27 -7.83
N VAL A 17 -6.80 -4.53 -6.79
CA VAL A 17 -7.93 -3.60 -6.82
C VAL A 17 -7.39 -2.18 -6.83
N VAL A 18 -7.70 -1.44 -7.91
CA VAL A 18 -7.29 -0.03 -8.09
C VAL A 18 -8.50 0.85 -7.82
N PHE A 19 -8.43 1.64 -6.76
CA PHE A 19 -9.47 2.63 -6.43
C PHE A 19 -9.18 3.93 -7.17
N ALA A 20 -10.16 4.42 -7.91
CA ALA A 20 -10.01 5.57 -8.77
C ALA A 20 -10.91 6.73 -8.32
N GLY A 21 -10.33 7.94 -8.25
CA GLY A 21 -11.06 9.14 -7.87
C GLY A 21 -10.32 10.42 -8.24
N ASP A 22 -11.07 11.45 -8.55
CA ASP A 22 -10.55 12.79 -8.80
C ASP A 22 -10.56 13.65 -7.53
N HIS A 23 -9.62 14.59 -7.48
CA HIS A 23 -9.37 15.40 -6.30
C HIS A 23 -9.52 16.87 -6.63
N GLY A 24 -10.44 17.58 -5.97
CA GLY A 24 -10.67 19.01 -6.17
C GLY A 24 -9.42 19.86 -6.01
N ILE A 25 -8.48 19.42 -5.17
CA ILE A 25 -7.19 20.10 -4.95
C ILE A 25 -6.31 20.12 -6.21
N ALA A 26 -6.55 19.26 -7.19
CA ALA A 26 -5.78 19.21 -8.44
C ALA A 26 -5.88 20.54 -9.22
N SER A 27 -7.01 21.23 -9.11
CA SER A 27 -7.22 22.56 -9.72
C SER A 27 -6.23 23.63 -9.23
N ASN A 28 -5.57 23.42 -8.10
CA ASN A 28 -4.56 24.33 -7.54
C ASN A 28 -3.16 24.12 -8.16
N GLY A 29 -3.04 23.31 -9.22
CA GLY A 29 -1.76 23.07 -9.90
C GLY A 29 -0.74 22.31 -9.03
N VAL A 30 -1.23 21.33 -8.24
CA VAL A 30 -0.43 20.44 -7.39
C VAL A 30 0.03 19.19 -8.12
N SER A 31 -0.38 19.00 -9.36
CA SER A 31 0.03 17.92 -10.27
C SER A 31 0.56 18.49 -11.59
N ALA A 32 1.42 17.74 -12.26
CA ALA A 32 1.93 18.07 -13.59
C ALA A 32 0.95 17.71 -14.71
N TYR A 33 -0.04 16.87 -14.43
CA TYR A 33 -1.04 16.40 -15.40
C TYR A 33 -2.40 17.03 -15.12
N PRO A 34 -3.23 17.25 -16.18
CA PRO A 34 -4.63 17.66 -16.03
C PRO A 34 -5.48 16.51 -15.48
N THR A 35 -6.62 16.84 -14.87
CA THR A 35 -7.51 15.86 -14.21
C THR A 35 -8.08 14.81 -15.16
N ASP A 36 -8.34 15.17 -16.43
CA ASP A 36 -8.86 14.24 -17.46
C ASP A 36 -7.99 12.96 -17.61
N VAL A 37 -6.72 13.04 -17.21
CA VAL A 37 -5.81 11.89 -17.24
C VAL A 37 -6.28 10.77 -16.32
N SER A 38 -6.99 11.05 -15.23
CA SER A 38 -7.52 10.02 -14.33
C SER A 38 -8.45 9.05 -15.07
N VAL A 39 -9.45 9.59 -15.78
CA VAL A 39 -10.42 8.80 -16.57
C VAL A 39 -9.74 8.04 -17.71
N GLN A 40 -8.80 8.70 -18.41
CA GLN A 40 -8.02 8.08 -19.48
C GLN A 40 -7.18 6.91 -18.96
N MET A 41 -6.56 7.06 -17.81
CA MET A 41 -5.76 5.99 -17.19
C MET A 41 -6.62 4.85 -16.65
N ALA A 42 -7.81 5.11 -16.12
CA ALA A 42 -8.75 4.06 -15.74
C ALA A 42 -9.06 3.15 -16.94
N SER A 43 -9.44 3.74 -18.08
CA SER A 43 -9.67 3.01 -19.32
C SER A 43 -8.42 2.28 -19.84
N ASN A 44 -7.23 2.88 -19.68
CA ASN A 44 -5.97 2.26 -20.08
C ASN A 44 -5.62 1.04 -19.20
N ILE A 45 -5.90 1.09 -17.90
CA ILE A 45 -5.72 -0.05 -17.00
C ILE A 45 -6.66 -1.18 -17.38
N GLU A 46 -7.94 -0.89 -17.60
CA GLU A 46 -8.97 -1.88 -17.97
C GLU A 46 -8.68 -2.54 -19.33
N SER A 47 -8.17 -1.77 -20.29
CA SER A 47 -7.77 -2.29 -21.60
C SER A 47 -6.42 -3.04 -21.59
N GLY A 48 -5.74 -3.11 -20.45
CA GLY A 48 -4.48 -3.85 -20.31
C GLY A 48 -3.22 -3.11 -20.77
N GLY A 49 -3.32 -1.80 -21.08
CA GLY A 49 -2.22 -0.98 -21.59
C GLY A 49 -1.34 -0.33 -20.54
N ALA A 50 -1.80 -0.26 -19.29
CA ALA A 50 -1.07 0.39 -18.20
C ALA A 50 0.06 -0.50 -17.64
N ALA A 51 1.01 0.12 -16.94
CA ALA A 51 2.12 -0.61 -16.34
C ALA A 51 1.66 -1.67 -15.34
N VAL A 52 0.68 -1.35 -14.48
CA VAL A 52 0.10 -2.31 -13.54
C VAL A 52 -0.51 -3.51 -14.27
N SER A 53 -1.21 -3.29 -15.38
CA SER A 53 -1.84 -4.37 -16.17
C SER A 53 -0.81 -5.32 -16.77
N VAL A 54 0.30 -4.76 -17.29
CA VAL A 54 1.41 -5.55 -17.85
C VAL A 54 2.12 -6.35 -16.76
N LEU A 55 2.39 -5.71 -15.62
CA LEU A 55 3.03 -6.36 -14.46
C LEU A 55 2.11 -7.44 -13.87
N ALA A 56 0.82 -7.16 -13.72
CA ALA A 56 -0.18 -8.10 -13.21
C ALA A 56 -0.26 -9.36 -14.07
N LYS A 57 -0.33 -9.20 -15.40
CA LYS A 57 -0.28 -10.34 -16.32
C LYS A 57 0.97 -11.18 -16.13
N ARG A 58 2.13 -10.55 -15.88
CA ARG A 58 3.40 -11.24 -15.64
C ARG A 58 3.43 -11.96 -14.30
N ALA A 59 2.82 -11.36 -13.28
CA ALA A 59 2.76 -11.88 -11.91
C ALA A 59 1.63 -12.89 -11.68
N GLY A 60 0.73 -13.07 -12.64
CA GLY A 60 -0.42 -13.99 -12.53
C GLY A 60 -1.53 -13.45 -11.63
N THR A 61 -1.69 -12.12 -11.52
CA THR A 61 -2.79 -11.49 -10.78
C THR A 61 -3.78 -10.82 -11.74
N SER A 62 -5.06 -10.76 -11.35
CA SER A 62 -6.07 -9.96 -12.03
C SER A 62 -5.97 -8.49 -11.63
N VAL A 63 -6.46 -7.58 -12.47
CA VAL A 63 -6.60 -6.16 -12.14
C VAL A 63 -8.05 -5.74 -12.31
N ARG A 64 -8.57 -5.04 -11.31
CA ARG A 64 -9.91 -4.45 -11.32
C ARG A 64 -9.82 -2.98 -10.94
N VAL A 65 -10.43 -2.11 -11.74
CA VAL A 65 -10.61 -0.70 -11.39
C VAL A 65 -11.98 -0.50 -10.75
N ILE A 66 -12.04 0.26 -9.66
CA ILE A 66 -13.28 0.68 -9.01
C ILE A 66 -13.33 2.21 -9.11
N ASP A 67 -14.24 2.72 -9.93
CA ASP A 67 -14.56 4.14 -9.94
C ASP A 67 -15.35 4.49 -8.67
N VAL A 68 -14.71 5.29 -7.82
CA VAL A 68 -15.32 5.79 -6.58
C VAL A 68 -15.74 7.25 -6.74
N SER A 69 -14.91 8.05 -7.41
CA SER A 69 -15.18 9.48 -7.58
C SER A 69 -14.43 10.10 -8.77
N LEU A 70 -14.32 9.40 -9.89
CA LEU A 70 -13.83 10.00 -11.11
C LEU A 70 -14.87 10.97 -11.69
N ASN A 71 -14.42 12.04 -12.31
CA ASN A 71 -15.30 12.92 -13.09
C ASN A 71 -15.64 12.25 -14.44
N SER A 72 -16.31 11.12 -14.36
CA SER A 72 -16.61 10.23 -15.47
C SER A 72 -18.08 10.27 -15.88
N GLY A 73 -18.94 10.84 -15.04
CA GLY A 73 -20.39 10.75 -15.20
C GLY A 73 -20.91 9.32 -15.07
N SER A 74 -20.22 8.46 -14.34
CA SER A 74 -20.59 7.06 -14.13
C SER A 74 -21.88 6.95 -13.33
N GLU A 75 -22.75 5.99 -13.70
CA GLU A 75 -23.94 5.60 -12.94
C GLU A 75 -23.73 4.31 -12.12
N ALA A 76 -22.47 3.87 -11.94
CA ALA A 76 -22.16 2.67 -11.18
C ALA A 76 -22.46 2.86 -9.68
N ASP A 77 -22.94 1.82 -9.01
CA ASP A 77 -23.23 1.86 -7.57
C ASP A 77 -22.00 2.22 -6.70
N THR A 78 -20.79 1.99 -7.21
CA THR A 78 -19.53 2.34 -6.54
C THR A 78 -19.17 3.82 -6.67
N HIS A 79 -19.76 4.52 -7.64
CA HIS A 79 -19.53 5.94 -7.89
C HIS A 79 -20.25 6.80 -6.86
N ILE A 80 -19.52 7.61 -6.11
CA ILE A 80 -20.06 8.41 -5.01
C ILE A 80 -20.38 9.83 -5.45
N CYS A 81 -19.43 10.46 -6.16
CA CYS A 81 -19.52 11.83 -6.67
C CYS A 81 -18.43 12.09 -7.71
N ASP A 82 -18.53 13.19 -8.43
CA ASP A 82 -17.55 13.65 -9.42
C ASP A 82 -16.41 14.41 -8.73
N GLY A 83 -15.50 13.68 -8.08
CA GLY A 83 -14.34 14.23 -7.38
C GLY A 83 -14.62 14.67 -5.94
N SER A 84 -13.56 14.85 -5.16
CA SER A 84 -13.62 15.39 -3.80
C SER A 84 -13.67 16.91 -3.80
N GLY A 85 -14.09 17.52 -2.67
CA GLY A 85 -13.87 18.93 -2.39
C GLY A 85 -12.38 19.29 -2.35
N SER A 86 -12.07 20.59 -2.49
CA SER A 86 -10.69 21.08 -2.38
C SER A 86 -10.29 21.21 -0.93
N ILE A 87 -9.50 20.28 -0.44
CA ILE A 87 -9.18 20.05 0.98
C ILE A 87 -8.52 21.24 1.70
N ASP A 88 -7.95 22.17 0.95
CA ASP A 88 -7.36 23.41 1.49
C ASP A 88 -8.45 24.43 1.91
N ARG A 89 -9.68 24.30 1.45
CA ARG A 89 -10.75 25.30 1.62
C ARG A 89 -12.06 24.74 2.15
N GLU A 90 -12.38 23.50 1.79
CA GLU A 90 -13.66 22.86 2.09
C GLU A 90 -13.46 21.40 2.47
N ASP A 91 -14.48 20.77 3.01
CA ASP A 91 -14.44 19.36 3.34
C ASP A 91 -14.34 18.52 2.07
N ALA A 92 -13.52 17.46 2.13
CA ALA A 92 -13.32 16.58 0.99
C ALA A 92 -14.64 15.91 0.56
N MET A 93 -15.49 15.60 1.53
CA MET A 93 -16.77 14.92 1.31
C MET A 93 -17.76 15.20 2.45
N SER A 94 -19.05 15.13 2.12
CA SER A 94 -20.12 15.13 3.10
C SER A 94 -20.07 13.86 3.97
N ARG A 95 -20.80 13.85 5.08
CA ARG A 95 -20.90 12.67 5.96
C ARG A 95 -21.56 11.47 5.27
N ASP A 96 -22.46 11.71 4.34
CA ASP A 96 -23.10 10.64 3.58
C ASP A 96 -22.16 10.03 2.55
N GLU A 97 -21.46 10.86 1.78
CA GLU A 97 -20.41 10.40 0.86
C GLU A 97 -19.31 9.63 1.59
N TYR A 98 -18.87 10.11 2.76
CA TYR A 98 -17.90 9.39 3.61
C TYR A 98 -18.39 7.97 3.95
N ARG A 99 -19.64 7.82 4.39
CA ARG A 99 -20.20 6.51 4.76
C ARG A 99 -20.32 5.58 3.56
N ARG A 100 -20.80 6.12 2.44
CA ARG A 100 -20.95 5.36 1.19
C ARG A 100 -19.59 4.94 0.65
N ALA A 101 -18.59 5.81 0.64
CA ALA A 101 -17.23 5.51 0.19
C ALA A 101 -16.59 4.42 1.07
N LEU A 102 -16.73 4.50 2.40
CA LEU A 102 -16.24 3.46 3.30
C LEU A 102 -16.89 2.10 2.99
N GLN A 103 -18.22 2.09 2.73
CA GLN A 103 -18.96 0.88 2.40
C GLN A 103 -18.52 0.29 1.05
N VAL A 104 -18.24 1.11 0.04
CA VAL A 104 -17.70 0.64 -1.25
C VAL A 104 -16.40 -0.16 -1.04
N GLY A 105 -15.53 0.32 -0.16
CA GLY A 105 -14.29 -0.40 0.17
C GLY A 105 -14.54 -1.73 0.88
N ILE A 106 -15.44 -1.74 1.86
CA ILE A 106 -15.85 -2.95 2.60
C ILE A 106 -16.41 -3.98 1.62
N ASP A 107 -17.36 -3.59 0.79
CA ASP A 107 -18.02 -4.48 -0.17
C ASP A 107 -17.04 -5.00 -1.24
N ALA A 108 -16.07 -4.17 -1.64
CA ALA A 108 -15.02 -4.60 -2.55
C ALA A 108 -14.13 -5.70 -1.92
N ALA A 109 -13.71 -5.54 -0.66
CA ALA A 109 -12.95 -6.56 0.04
C ALA A 109 -13.74 -7.86 0.18
N ASP A 110 -14.99 -7.78 0.62
CA ASP A 110 -15.84 -8.95 0.79
C ASP A 110 -16.06 -9.68 -0.53
N ARG A 111 -16.31 -8.98 -1.63
CA ARG A 111 -16.50 -9.57 -2.97
C ARG A 111 -15.28 -10.37 -3.42
N GLU A 112 -14.08 -9.79 -3.31
CA GLU A 112 -12.86 -10.48 -3.74
C GLU A 112 -12.57 -11.69 -2.83
N ILE A 113 -12.74 -11.56 -1.52
CA ILE A 113 -12.50 -12.64 -0.57
C ILE A 113 -13.53 -13.77 -0.73
N ASP A 114 -14.79 -13.45 -0.95
CA ASP A 114 -15.85 -14.44 -1.17
C ASP A 114 -15.67 -15.18 -2.52
N SER A 115 -14.97 -14.58 -3.49
CA SER A 115 -14.56 -15.25 -4.73
C SER A 115 -13.40 -16.24 -4.55
N GLY A 116 -12.75 -16.28 -3.39
CA GLY A 116 -11.70 -17.23 -3.04
C GLY A 116 -10.28 -16.68 -3.13
N VAL A 117 -10.11 -15.36 -3.17
CA VAL A 117 -8.79 -14.71 -3.24
C VAL A 117 -7.95 -14.99 -1.99
N ASP A 118 -6.70 -15.42 -2.19
CA ASP A 118 -5.74 -15.74 -1.13
C ASP A 118 -4.99 -14.50 -0.60
N LEU A 119 -4.77 -13.52 -1.47
CA LEU A 119 -4.03 -12.30 -1.19
C LEU A 119 -4.56 -11.15 -2.05
N LEU A 120 -4.69 -9.99 -1.45
CA LEU A 120 -5.13 -8.77 -2.12
C LEU A 120 -3.96 -7.82 -2.36
N ILE A 121 -4.03 -7.07 -3.43
CA ILE A 121 -3.20 -5.91 -3.69
C ILE A 121 -4.12 -4.70 -3.82
N ALA A 122 -3.77 -3.60 -3.18
CA ALA A 122 -4.52 -2.37 -3.28
C ALA A 122 -3.67 -1.30 -3.98
N GLY A 123 -4.25 -0.65 -4.97
CA GLY A 123 -3.66 0.43 -5.75
C GLY A 123 -4.56 1.65 -5.79
N ASP A 124 -4.00 2.75 -6.26
CA ASP A 124 -4.65 4.06 -6.34
C ASP A 124 -4.54 4.66 -7.74
N LEU A 125 -5.55 5.40 -8.14
CA LEU A 125 -5.54 6.19 -9.37
C LEU A 125 -6.28 7.50 -9.16
N GLY A 126 -5.60 8.63 -9.40
CA GLY A 126 -6.22 9.94 -9.32
C GLY A 126 -5.21 11.08 -9.39
N ILE A 127 -5.46 12.03 -10.28
CA ILE A 127 -4.59 13.20 -10.41
C ILE A 127 -4.72 14.08 -9.16
N GLY A 128 -3.58 14.31 -8.48
CA GLY A 128 -3.53 15.12 -7.26
C GLY A 128 -3.61 14.34 -5.95
N ASN A 129 -3.86 13.02 -5.98
CA ASN A 129 -4.07 12.13 -4.83
C ASN A 129 -2.94 12.15 -3.78
N THR A 130 -1.70 12.39 -4.18
CA THR A 130 -0.57 12.47 -3.24
C THR A 130 -0.62 13.71 -2.33
N THR A 131 -1.47 14.69 -2.65
CA THR A 131 -1.67 15.89 -1.80
C THR A 131 -2.51 15.55 -0.56
N PRO A 132 -3.75 15.00 -0.68
CA PRO A 132 -4.50 14.55 0.48
C PRO A 132 -3.81 13.42 1.24
N ALA A 133 -3.12 12.50 0.55
CA ALA A 133 -2.34 11.46 1.23
C ALA A 133 -1.23 12.04 2.13
N ALA A 134 -0.48 13.03 1.64
CA ALA A 134 0.54 13.71 2.44
C ALA A 134 -0.08 14.53 3.59
N ALA A 135 -1.22 15.20 3.36
CA ALA A 135 -1.94 15.95 4.40
C ALA A 135 -2.46 15.04 5.52
N LEU A 136 -3.04 13.88 5.18
CA LEU A 136 -3.47 12.87 6.14
C LEU A 136 -2.31 12.37 7.00
N ILE A 137 -1.21 11.96 6.37
CA ILE A 137 -0.03 11.48 7.09
C ILE A 137 0.51 12.59 8.00
N GLY A 138 0.65 13.81 7.48
CA GLY A 138 1.13 14.95 8.26
C GLY A 138 0.26 15.25 9.48
N ALA A 139 -1.05 15.32 9.30
CA ALA A 139 -2.01 15.59 10.38
C ALA A 139 -2.00 14.49 11.46
N LEU A 140 -2.06 13.22 11.05
CA LEU A 140 -2.16 12.07 11.97
C LEU A 140 -0.84 11.73 12.68
N THR A 141 0.30 12.22 12.19
CA THR A 141 1.63 12.01 12.78
C THR A 141 2.24 13.30 13.36
N ASN A 142 1.49 14.40 13.34
CA ASN A 142 1.96 15.72 13.74
C ASN A 142 3.29 16.10 13.07
N THR A 143 3.39 15.86 11.76
CA THR A 143 4.59 16.15 10.97
C THR A 143 4.36 17.38 10.09
N GLU A 144 5.32 18.29 10.05
CA GLU A 144 5.20 19.55 9.32
C GLU A 144 4.95 19.36 7.81
N PRO A 145 4.17 20.24 7.15
CA PRO A 145 3.84 20.18 5.73
C PRO A 145 5.06 20.07 4.81
N VAL A 146 6.13 20.81 5.12
CA VAL A 146 7.37 20.82 4.35
C VAL A 146 8.13 19.48 4.39
N VAL A 147 7.89 18.68 5.42
CA VAL A 147 8.53 17.36 5.59
C VAL A 147 7.77 16.26 4.85
N VAL A 148 6.44 16.37 4.77
CA VAL A 148 5.58 15.36 4.13
C VAL A 148 5.39 15.57 2.63
N VAL A 149 5.60 16.81 2.13
CA VAL A 149 5.37 17.13 0.73
C VAL A 149 6.40 16.48 -0.19
N GLY A 150 5.91 15.76 -1.21
CA GLY A 150 6.70 15.23 -2.30
C GLY A 150 6.39 15.91 -3.64
N ARG A 151 7.13 15.53 -4.69
CA ARG A 151 6.92 16.06 -6.04
C ARG A 151 5.84 15.32 -6.83
N GLY A 152 5.32 14.22 -6.31
CA GLY A 152 4.26 13.43 -6.95
C GLY A 152 4.62 13.10 -8.41
N THR A 153 3.81 13.61 -9.33
CA THR A 153 3.96 13.42 -10.78
C THR A 153 5.18 14.12 -11.40
N GLY A 154 5.99 14.83 -10.60
CA GLY A 154 7.19 15.52 -11.08
C GLY A 154 7.01 17.03 -11.26
N ILE A 155 6.21 17.67 -10.39
CA ILE A 155 6.00 19.14 -10.40
C ILE A 155 7.30 19.90 -10.18
N ASP A 156 7.37 21.11 -10.75
CA ASP A 156 8.44 22.07 -10.56
C ASP A 156 8.44 22.70 -9.16
N ASP A 157 9.36 23.60 -8.89
CA ASP A 157 9.47 24.29 -7.59
C ASP A 157 8.25 25.17 -7.27
N ASN A 158 7.58 25.72 -8.28
CA ASN A 158 6.38 26.51 -8.08
C ASN A 158 5.17 25.61 -7.76
N GLY A 159 5.03 24.48 -8.43
CA GLY A 159 4.07 23.44 -8.11
C GLY A 159 4.29 22.89 -6.69
N TRP A 160 5.54 22.64 -6.32
CA TRP A 160 5.91 22.19 -4.98
C TRP A 160 5.52 23.20 -3.89
N LYS A 161 5.72 24.49 -4.12
CA LYS A 161 5.29 25.56 -3.19
C LYS A 161 3.77 25.58 -3.04
N ARG A 162 3.02 25.48 -4.17
CA ARG A 162 1.55 25.43 -4.13
C ARG A 162 1.06 24.19 -3.37
N LYS A 163 1.65 23.02 -3.64
CA LYS A 163 1.32 21.77 -2.96
C LYS A 163 1.62 21.85 -1.45
N THR A 164 2.75 22.43 -1.06
CA THR A 164 3.10 22.64 0.36
C THR A 164 2.08 23.54 1.05
N ALA A 165 1.66 24.63 0.39
CA ALA A 165 0.64 25.54 0.94
C ALA A 165 -0.71 24.80 1.08
N ALA A 166 -1.12 24.04 0.08
CA ALA A 166 -2.36 23.27 0.12
C ALA A 166 -2.36 22.22 1.27
N ILE A 167 -1.25 21.51 1.46
CA ILE A 167 -1.09 20.57 2.58
C ILE A 167 -1.17 21.29 3.92
N ARG A 168 -0.49 22.43 4.06
CA ARG A 168 -0.52 23.25 5.28
C ARG A 168 -1.94 23.69 5.62
N ASP A 169 -2.67 24.19 4.64
CA ASP A 169 -4.01 24.74 4.83
C ASP A 169 -5.02 23.62 5.16
N ALA A 170 -4.90 22.45 4.50
CA ALA A 170 -5.67 21.27 4.84
C ALA A 170 -5.40 20.78 6.28
N MET A 171 -4.13 20.67 6.67
CA MET A 171 -3.74 20.26 8.04
C MET A 171 -4.22 21.27 9.08
N TYR A 172 -4.18 22.57 8.76
CA TYR A 172 -4.68 23.61 9.67
C TYR A 172 -6.17 23.48 9.95
N ARG A 173 -6.98 23.08 8.95
CA ARG A 173 -8.43 22.87 9.10
C ARG A 173 -8.76 21.76 10.10
N VAL A 174 -7.89 20.78 10.29
CA VAL A 174 -8.12 19.64 11.19
C VAL A 174 -7.23 19.65 12.43
N HIS A 175 -6.49 20.72 12.69
CA HIS A 175 -5.49 20.75 13.77
C HIS A 175 -6.09 20.52 15.17
N ASN A 176 -7.35 20.92 15.40
CA ASN A 176 -8.05 20.71 16.68
C ASN A 176 -8.70 19.32 16.82
N ILE A 177 -8.73 18.53 15.74
CA ILE A 177 -9.38 17.20 15.69
C ILE A 177 -8.43 16.14 15.11
N HIS A 178 -7.12 16.38 15.11
CA HIS A 178 -6.11 15.50 14.54
C HIS A 178 -6.05 14.12 15.21
N ASP A 179 -6.61 13.98 16.40
CA ASP A 179 -6.79 12.74 17.17
C ASP A 179 -8.10 12.00 16.84
N GLU A 180 -8.92 12.56 15.95
CA GLU A 180 -10.17 11.95 15.45
C GLU A 180 -9.99 11.45 14.00
N PRO A 181 -9.41 10.26 13.76
CA PRO A 181 -9.01 9.81 12.42
C PRO A 181 -10.19 9.74 11.42
N ALA A 182 -11.41 9.45 11.88
CA ALA A 182 -12.60 9.44 11.04
C ALA A 182 -12.96 10.86 10.52
N SER A 183 -12.89 11.86 11.41
CA SER A 183 -13.16 13.25 11.05
C SER A 183 -12.05 13.80 10.14
N VAL A 184 -10.78 13.51 10.45
CA VAL A 184 -9.65 13.90 9.61
C VAL A 184 -9.80 13.30 8.21
N LEU A 185 -10.16 12.01 8.10
CA LEU A 185 -10.40 11.35 6.82
C LEU A 185 -11.52 12.04 6.04
N GLN A 186 -12.66 12.34 6.68
CA GLN A 186 -13.78 13.02 6.00
C GLN A 186 -13.40 14.41 5.48
N PHE A 187 -12.60 15.16 6.21
CA PHE A 187 -12.37 16.58 5.91
C PHE A 187 -11.23 16.84 4.94
N ILE A 188 -10.15 16.03 4.97
CA ILE A 188 -8.94 16.31 4.20
C ILE A 188 -8.44 15.14 3.34
N SER A 189 -9.32 14.16 3.00
CA SER A 189 -8.98 13.09 2.07
C SER A 189 -9.76 13.14 0.75
N SER A 190 -10.40 12.04 0.40
CA SER A 190 -11.24 11.87 -0.79
C SER A 190 -12.05 10.57 -0.69
N PRO A 191 -13.11 10.38 -1.50
CA PRO A 191 -13.91 9.16 -1.47
C PRO A 191 -13.11 7.90 -1.80
N ASP A 192 -12.21 7.94 -2.77
CA ASP A 192 -11.35 6.80 -3.15
C ASP A 192 -10.40 6.39 -2.00
N ILE A 193 -9.72 7.34 -1.34
CA ILE A 193 -8.89 7.05 -0.15
C ILE A 193 -9.77 6.49 0.99
N THR A 194 -10.98 7.00 1.16
CA THR A 194 -11.91 6.49 2.16
C THR A 194 -12.35 5.06 1.85
N ALA A 195 -12.60 4.74 0.58
CA ALA A 195 -12.87 3.36 0.15
C ALA A 195 -11.66 2.43 0.43
N MET A 196 -10.44 2.89 0.16
CA MET A 196 -9.22 2.14 0.51
C MET A 196 -9.12 1.84 2.02
N VAL A 197 -9.51 2.78 2.89
CA VAL A 197 -9.57 2.56 4.35
C VAL A 197 -10.55 1.43 4.69
N GLY A 198 -11.75 1.46 4.13
CA GLY A 198 -12.75 0.40 4.30
C GLY A 198 -12.25 -0.96 3.82
N PHE A 199 -11.63 -1.00 2.64
CA PHE A 199 -11.06 -2.20 2.04
C PHE A 199 -9.97 -2.83 2.92
N LEU A 200 -9.01 -2.04 3.40
CA LEU A 200 -7.92 -2.51 4.23
C LEU A 200 -8.40 -3.03 5.61
N ALA A 201 -9.32 -2.30 6.23
CA ALA A 201 -9.89 -2.71 7.51
C ALA A 201 -10.69 -4.02 7.37
N GLN A 202 -11.53 -4.12 6.34
CA GLN A 202 -12.36 -5.30 6.09
C GLN A 202 -11.52 -6.53 5.72
N ALA A 203 -10.48 -6.37 4.90
CA ALA A 203 -9.56 -7.46 4.60
C ALA A 203 -8.90 -8.02 5.88
N ALA A 204 -8.53 -7.14 6.83
CA ALA A 204 -7.98 -7.55 8.12
C ALA A 204 -9.03 -8.29 8.98
N VAL A 205 -10.28 -7.81 9.04
CA VAL A 205 -11.39 -8.50 9.71
C VAL A 205 -11.61 -9.90 9.11
N ARG A 206 -11.53 -10.00 7.79
CA ARG A 206 -11.66 -11.27 7.04
C ARG A 206 -10.39 -12.12 7.05
N ARG A 207 -9.32 -11.66 7.73
CA ARG A 207 -8.01 -12.35 7.83
C ARG A 207 -7.36 -12.64 6.49
N THR A 208 -7.54 -11.74 5.52
CA THR A 208 -6.93 -11.82 4.20
C THR A 208 -5.78 -10.82 4.12
N PRO A 209 -4.57 -11.27 3.75
CA PRO A 209 -3.41 -10.38 3.67
C PRO A 209 -3.52 -9.42 2.48
N VAL A 210 -2.92 -8.22 2.66
CA VAL A 210 -2.87 -7.19 1.62
C VAL A 210 -1.44 -6.71 1.43
N ILE A 211 -0.97 -6.61 0.18
CA ILE A 211 0.26 -5.89 -0.15
C ILE A 211 -0.10 -4.42 -0.43
N LEU A 212 0.47 -3.52 0.37
CA LEU A 212 0.32 -2.08 0.22
C LEU A 212 1.25 -1.55 -0.87
N ASP A 213 0.76 -0.66 -1.71
CA ASP A 213 1.56 0.01 -2.74
C ASP A 213 2.28 1.26 -2.19
N GLY A 214 1.99 2.43 -2.73
CA GLY A 214 2.69 3.69 -2.50
C GLY A 214 2.17 4.52 -1.32
N ILE A 215 2.40 5.83 -1.43
CA ILE A 215 2.06 6.81 -0.39
C ILE A 215 0.55 6.83 -0.09
N VAL A 216 -0.31 6.73 -1.12
CA VAL A 216 -1.77 6.84 -0.97
C VAL A 216 -2.28 5.65 -0.17
N MET A 217 -1.84 4.44 -0.51
CA MET A 217 -2.19 3.24 0.25
C MET A 217 -1.65 3.27 1.68
N CYS A 218 -0.44 3.80 1.90
CA CYS A 218 0.11 3.95 3.24
C CYS A 218 -0.65 5.00 4.08
N ALA A 219 -1.19 6.05 3.46
CA ALA A 219 -2.06 7.01 4.13
C ALA A 219 -3.39 6.34 4.55
N ALA A 220 -4.03 5.60 3.65
CA ALA A 220 -5.23 4.83 3.96
C ALA A 220 -4.97 3.78 5.07
N ALA A 221 -3.85 3.07 5.00
CA ALA A 221 -3.45 2.09 6.02
C ALA A 221 -3.24 2.73 7.40
N LEU A 222 -2.63 3.92 7.46
CA LEU A 222 -2.46 4.65 8.72
C LEU A 222 -3.80 5.00 9.38
N VAL A 223 -4.77 5.45 8.57
CA VAL A 223 -6.13 5.70 9.07
C VAL A 223 -6.81 4.41 9.49
N ALA A 224 -6.73 3.37 8.66
CA ALA A 224 -7.36 2.07 8.95
C ALA A 224 -6.83 1.45 10.26
N GLU A 225 -5.52 1.52 10.53
CA GLU A 225 -4.93 1.05 11.80
C GLU A 225 -5.43 1.86 13.00
N LYS A 226 -5.61 3.18 12.85
CA LYS A 226 -6.15 4.03 13.92
C LYS A 226 -7.64 3.75 14.20
N LEU A 227 -8.42 3.37 13.19
CA LEU A 227 -9.84 3.02 13.32
C LEU A 227 -10.05 1.56 13.75
N ALA A 228 -9.17 0.66 13.34
CA ALA A 228 -9.21 -0.78 13.62
C ALA A 228 -7.83 -1.27 14.10
N PRO A 229 -7.45 -0.99 15.36
CA PRO A 229 -6.13 -1.34 15.88
C PRO A 229 -5.81 -2.82 15.74
N GLY A 230 -4.63 -3.12 15.18
CA GLY A 230 -4.15 -4.45 14.87
C GLY A 230 -4.38 -4.88 13.42
N ALA A 231 -5.06 -4.08 12.61
CA ALA A 231 -5.25 -4.35 11.18
C ALA A 231 -3.90 -4.44 10.43
N LYS A 232 -2.90 -3.64 10.84
CA LYS A 232 -1.55 -3.63 10.24
C LYS A 232 -0.86 -4.99 10.20
N GLN A 233 -1.28 -5.92 11.06
CA GLN A 233 -0.73 -7.25 11.12
C GLN A 233 -1.06 -8.11 9.89
N TRP A 234 -2.01 -7.67 9.08
CA TRP A 234 -2.45 -8.31 7.85
C TRP A 234 -1.85 -7.66 6.60
N TRP A 235 -0.97 -6.66 6.77
CA TRP A 235 -0.40 -5.93 5.65
C TRP A 235 1.09 -6.18 5.48
N VAL A 236 1.51 -6.17 4.23
CA VAL A 236 2.91 -6.18 3.81
C VAL A 236 3.16 -4.89 3.04
N ALA A 237 4.15 -4.10 3.45
CA ALA A 237 4.57 -2.95 2.67
C ALA A 237 5.30 -3.43 1.41
N GLY A 238 4.70 -3.20 0.23
CA GLY A 238 5.25 -3.69 -1.02
C GLY A 238 6.57 -3.02 -1.36
N HIS A 239 6.54 -1.72 -1.53
CA HIS A 239 7.75 -0.98 -1.94
C HIS A 239 7.93 0.32 -1.17
N ARG A 240 9.17 0.84 -1.19
CA ARG A 240 9.46 2.20 -0.80
C ARG A 240 9.30 3.12 -2.01
N SER A 241 8.33 4.04 -1.94
CA SER A 241 8.20 5.13 -2.89
C SER A 241 9.21 6.25 -2.58
N VAL A 242 9.48 7.09 -3.57
CA VAL A 242 10.28 8.31 -3.37
C VAL A 242 9.54 9.42 -2.63
N GLU A 243 8.24 9.28 -2.37
CA GLU A 243 7.43 10.26 -1.66
C GLU A 243 7.78 10.29 -0.16
N PRO A 244 8.18 11.46 0.41
CA PRO A 244 8.70 11.55 1.78
C PRO A 244 7.70 11.07 2.84
N ALA A 245 6.42 11.40 2.69
CA ALA A 245 5.39 11.04 3.66
C ALA A 245 5.21 9.52 3.79
N GLN A 246 5.45 8.72 2.75
CA GLN A 246 5.35 7.28 2.87
C GLN A 246 6.32 6.70 3.90
N LYS A 247 7.55 7.22 3.96
CA LYS A 247 8.55 6.78 4.95
C LYS A 247 8.06 7.03 6.39
N ILE A 248 7.33 8.12 6.59
CA ILE A 248 6.75 8.48 7.90
C ILE A 248 5.62 7.50 8.24
N ALA A 249 4.71 7.27 7.30
CA ALA A 249 3.60 6.33 7.49
C ALA A 249 4.09 4.89 7.76
N LEU A 250 5.08 4.41 7.01
CA LEU A 250 5.67 3.08 7.21
C LEU A 250 6.31 2.93 8.58
N ARG A 251 7.00 3.97 9.07
CA ARG A 251 7.57 3.98 10.42
C ARG A 251 6.49 3.92 11.50
N GLU A 252 5.41 4.67 11.34
CA GLU A 252 4.29 4.69 12.29
C GLU A 252 3.54 3.35 12.30
N LEU A 253 3.41 2.74 11.14
CA LEU A 253 2.83 1.40 10.98
C LEU A 253 3.78 0.27 11.42
N GLU A 254 5.07 0.55 11.65
CA GLU A 254 6.11 -0.45 11.93
C GLU A 254 6.27 -1.47 10.79
N LEU A 255 6.08 -1.03 9.55
CA LEU A 255 6.21 -1.87 8.36
C LEU A 255 7.50 -1.58 7.62
N THR A 256 8.23 -2.65 7.26
CA THR A 256 9.42 -2.58 6.42
C THR A 256 9.04 -2.92 4.98
N PRO A 257 9.33 -2.05 3.99
CA PRO A 257 9.04 -2.35 2.60
C PRO A 257 9.94 -3.47 2.06
N VAL A 258 9.35 -4.37 1.24
CA VAL A 258 10.05 -5.52 0.68
C VAL A 258 11.06 -5.08 -0.38
N VAL A 259 10.72 -4.09 -1.22
CA VAL A 259 11.63 -3.58 -2.27
C VAL A 259 11.81 -2.06 -2.18
N ASP A 260 12.96 -1.58 -2.67
CA ASP A 260 13.28 -0.17 -2.83
C ASP A 260 13.90 0.04 -4.22
N LEU A 261 13.07 0.37 -5.20
CA LEU A 261 13.43 0.51 -6.61
C LEU A 261 13.22 1.94 -7.14
N GLY A 262 13.02 2.92 -6.26
CA GLY A 262 12.75 4.30 -6.63
C GLY A 262 11.42 4.49 -7.37
N MET A 263 10.46 3.58 -7.20
CA MET A 263 9.15 3.64 -7.86
C MET A 263 8.27 4.75 -7.28
N ARG A 264 7.37 5.31 -8.12
CA ARG A 264 6.43 6.36 -7.75
C ARG A 264 5.21 6.43 -8.65
N LEU A 265 4.88 5.36 -9.36
CA LEU A 265 3.80 5.37 -10.34
C LEU A 265 2.42 5.33 -9.69
N GLY A 266 2.24 4.57 -8.61
CA GLY A 266 0.93 4.21 -8.06
C GLY A 266 0.32 3.01 -8.78
N GLU A 267 -0.97 2.97 -8.88
CA GLU A 267 -1.79 1.95 -9.57
C GLU A 267 -1.67 0.54 -8.96
N GLY A 268 -0.96 0.35 -7.85
CA GLY A 268 -0.61 -0.96 -7.32
C GLY A 268 0.66 -1.56 -7.94
N SER A 269 1.35 -0.81 -8.80
CA SER A 269 2.48 -1.33 -9.59
C SER A 269 3.65 -1.82 -8.74
N GLY A 270 4.01 -1.12 -7.67
CA GLY A 270 5.07 -1.53 -6.75
C GLY A 270 4.68 -2.77 -5.93
N ALA A 271 3.43 -2.87 -5.54
CA ALA A 271 2.90 -4.03 -4.84
C ALA A 271 2.86 -5.28 -5.74
N VAL A 272 2.52 -5.13 -7.02
CA VAL A 272 2.57 -6.24 -8.00
C VAL A 272 4.00 -6.72 -8.24
N VAL A 273 5.00 -5.81 -8.29
CA VAL A 273 6.41 -6.22 -8.35
C VAL A 273 6.79 -7.03 -7.10
N THR A 274 6.32 -6.62 -5.94
CA THR A 274 6.54 -7.31 -4.67
C THR A 274 5.91 -8.70 -4.65
N LEU A 275 4.74 -8.89 -5.27
CA LEU A 275 4.07 -10.20 -5.35
C LEU A 275 4.99 -11.29 -5.91
N MET A 276 5.81 -10.99 -6.90
CA MET A 276 6.75 -11.96 -7.47
C MET A 276 7.79 -12.44 -6.44
N ILE A 277 8.21 -11.55 -5.54
CA ILE A 277 9.14 -11.90 -4.45
C ILE A 277 8.43 -12.69 -3.35
N VAL A 278 7.20 -12.30 -3.02
CA VAL A 278 6.37 -13.02 -2.03
C VAL A 278 6.09 -14.45 -2.51
N ASN A 279 5.74 -14.65 -3.77
CA ASN A 279 5.54 -15.98 -4.35
C ASN A 279 6.82 -16.81 -4.27
N ALA A 280 7.97 -16.24 -4.65
CA ALA A 280 9.25 -16.95 -4.54
C ALA A 280 9.58 -17.35 -3.08
N ALA A 281 9.28 -16.48 -2.11
CA ALA A 281 9.48 -16.80 -0.68
C ALA A 281 8.55 -17.92 -0.21
N VAL A 282 7.29 -17.94 -0.65
CA VAL A 282 6.34 -19.04 -0.36
C VAL A 282 6.85 -20.35 -0.97
N ASP A 283 7.31 -20.33 -2.22
CA ASP A 283 7.84 -21.51 -2.91
C ASP A 283 9.09 -22.07 -2.23
N ILE A 284 10.00 -21.23 -1.75
CA ILE A 284 11.17 -21.65 -0.99
C ILE A 284 10.75 -22.39 0.28
N ILE A 285 9.84 -21.80 1.08
CA ILE A 285 9.39 -22.42 2.34
C ILE A 285 8.68 -23.76 2.08
N ARG A 286 8.01 -23.92 0.95
CA ARG A 286 7.23 -25.13 0.64
C ARG A 286 8.05 -26.25 0.01
N ASN A 287 9.03 -25.91 -0.81
CA ASN A 287 9.65 -26.84 -1.75
C ASN A 287 11.16 -27.01 -1.52
N MET A 288 11.80 -26.18 -0.69
CA MET A 288 13.21 -26.33 -0.38
C MET A 288 13.40 -27.56 0.53
N ALA A 289 14.30 -28.46 0.16
CA ALA A 289 14.65 -29.61 0.98
C ALA A 289 15.29 -29.18 2.30
N THR A 290 15.02 -29.91 3.36
CA THR A 290 15.77 -29.78 4.61
C THR A 290 17.19 -30.35 4.44
N PHE A 291 18.10 -30.07 5.36
CA PHE A 291 19.46 -30.65 5.36
C PHE A 291 19.40 -32.16 5.40
N ASP A 292 18.53 -32.72 6.22
CA ASP A 292 18.35 -34.17 6.33
C ASP A 292 17.88 -34.80 4.99
N GLU A 293 16.87 -34.20 4.37
CA GLU A 293 16.37 -34.67 3.07
C GLU A 293 17.42 -34.57 1.95
N ALA A 294 18.28 -33.55 2.03
CA ALA A 294 19.35 -33.29 1.06
C ALA A 294 20.65 -34.04 1.35
N GLY A 295 20.77 -34.72 2.49
CA GLY A 295 21.99 -35.38 2.93
C GLY A 295 23.13 -34.39 3.24
N VAL A 296 22.81 -33.16 3.68
CA VAL A 296 23.74 -32.09 4.01
C VAL A 296 24.04 -32.14 5.51
N SER A 297 25.31 -32.24 5.87
CA SER A 297 25.74 -32.24 7.28
C SER A 297 25.41 -30.90 7.96
N THR A 298 25.03 -30.98 9.23
CA THR A 298 24.79 -29.80 10.07
C THR A 298 26.09 -29.30 10.74
N ALA A 299 26.07 -28.12 11.33
CA ALA A 299 27.20 -27.59 12.10
C ALA A 299 27.55 -28.48 13.31
N ALA A 300 26.55 -29.16 13.89
CA ALA A 300 26.79 -30.12 14.98
C ALA A 300 27.51 -31.36 14.50
N ASP A 301 27.26 -31.87 13.30
CA ASP A 301 27.95 -33.02 12.71
C ASP A 301 29.43 -32.70 12.44
N ALA A 302 29.78 -31.44 12.18
CA ALA A 302 31.13 -30.96 11.95
C ALA A 302 31.94 -30.89 13.27
N GLU A 303 31.30 -30.58 14.39
CA GLU A 303 31.95 -30.58 15.72
C GLU A 303 32.26 -32.00 16.22
N ASP A 304 31.38 -32.98 15.93
CA ASP A 304 31.55 -34.37 16.34
C ASP A 304 32.66 -35.09 15.52
N SER A 305 32.87 -34.68 14.28
CA SER A 305 33.93 -35.22 13.40
C SER A 305 35.32 -34.62 13.66
N GLY A 306 35.45 -33.57 14.46
CA GLY A 306 36.71 -32.88 14.82
C GLY A 306 37.39 -33.39 16.11
N ALA A 307 36.76 -34.33 16.83
CA ALA A 307 37.22 -34.75 18.17
C ALA A 307 38.12 -36.00 18.19
N GLU A 308 38.57 -36.51 17.04
CA GLU A 308 39.64 -37.54 17.00
C GLU A 308 41.02 -36.89 16.74
N ASP A 309 41.50 -36.10 17.70
CA ASP A 309 42.92 -35.76 17.80
C ASP A 309 43.65 -36.91 18.50
N SER A 310 44.32 -37.73 17.73
CA SER A 310 45.26 -38.78 18.24
C SER A 310 46.35 -38.13 19.07
N PRO A 311 46.69 -38.66 20.24
CA PRO A 311 47.86 -38.18 21.00
C PRO A 311 49.14 -38.48 20.23
N ALA A 312 49.88 -37.45 19.87
CA ALA A 312 51.23 -37.58 19.31
C ALA A 312 52.12 -38.26 20.31
N GLU A 313 52.61 -39.46 19.98
CA GLU A 313 53.71 -40.12 20.66
C GLU A 313 54.93 -39.20 20.66
N ALA A 314 55.42 -38.87 21.86
CA ALA A 314 56.70 -38.20 22.06
C ALA A 314 57.83 -39.13 21.71
N PRO A 315 58.86 -38.75 20.91
CA PRO A 315 60.03 -39.54 20.70
C PRO A 315 60.91 -39.58 21.97
N GLY A 316 61.20 -40.78 22.41
CA GLY A 316 62.06 -41.04 23.55
C GLY A 316 63.43 -40.40 23.39
N ALA A 317 63.92 -39.83 24.49
CA ALA A 317 65.32 -39.45 24.68
C ALA A 317 66.14 -40.69 25.07
N GLU A 318 67.02 -41.10 24.22
CA GLU A 318 68.21 -41.95 24.63
C GLU A 318 69.40 -41.03 24.82
N GLU A 319 70.04 -41.22 26.01
CA GLU A 319 71.37 -40.80 26.49
C GLU A 319 71.81 -39.33 26.48
#